data_6a80cd06db43bee74decf2ea87f68133
#
_entry.id   6a80cd06db43bee74decf2ea87f68133
#
_cell.length_a   1.000
_cell.length_b   1.000
_cell.length_c   1.000
_cell.angle_alpha   90.00
_cell.angle_beta   90.00
_cell.angle_gamma   90.00
#
_symmetry.space_group_name_H-M   'P 1'
#
loop_
_entity.id
_entity.type
_entity.pdbx_description
1 polymer ?
#
loop_
_entity_poly.entity_id
_entity_poly.type
_entity_poly.pdbx_seq_one_letter_code
_entity_poly.pdbx_strand_id
1 'polypeptide(L)'
;HWLRERYEYSLLAKILRGIALGWRRAYHSSAVVGFLSREGVLTRAWPESVLCRVLTFLISIPTILLQKLYSVGQDVFEHSVFARIAFAVVEQTPLAVAWIMVLFLALPFERWNNAYSFAGFALCFVMAWFAGMRKPGFRLDLKFVGPWLVAFAGMTFAAWPLSAYPSLSFRFLLYYITCMLCVVILVSTVESREQLERLLCF
;
A
#
# COMPACT_ATOMS: atom_id res chain seq x y z
N HIS A 1 -0.32 -25.05 -23.99
CA HIS A 1 -1.45 -24.79 -24.88
C HIS A 1 -2.61 -25.77 -24.63
N TRP A 2 -2.37 -27.08 -24.66
CA TRP A 2 -3.33 -28.17 -24.51
C TRP A 2 -4.10 -28.18 -23.16
N LEU A 3 -3.42 -27.87 -22.03
CA LEU A 3 -4.08 -27.77 -20.71
C LEU A 3 -5.06 -26.60 -20.62
N ARG A 4 -4.76 -25.50 -21.31
CA ARG A 4 -5.60 -24.30 -21.33
C ARG A 4 -6.90 -24.55 -22.12
N GLU A 5 -6.82 -25.26 -23.24
CA GLU A 5 -8.01 -25.64 -24.03
C GLU A 5 -8.93 -26.59 -23.27
N ARG A 6 -8.37 -27.62 -22.59
CA ARG A 6 -9.19 -28.55 -21.79
C ARG A 6 -9.86 -27.87 -20.60
N TYR A 7 -9.19 -26.89 -19.98
CA TYR A 7 -9.78 -26.13 -18.90
C TYR A 7 -10.96 -25.28 -19.38
N GLU A 8 -10.88 -24.70 -20.55
CA GLU A 8 -11.96 -23.88 -21.11
C GLU A 8 -13.24 -24.67 -21.43
N TYR A 9 -13.12 -25.95 -21.74
CA TYR A 9 -14.27 -26.84 -22.02
C TYR A 9 -14.79 -27.59 -20.78
N SER A 10 -14.14 -27.47 -19.64
CA SER A 10 -14.57 -28.18 -18.44
C SER A 10 -15.90 -27.59 -17.93
N LEU A 11 -16.80 -28.48 -17.46
CA LEU A 11 -18.05 -28.08 -16.80
C LEU A 11 -17.80 -27.14 -15.64
N LEU A 12 -16.73 -27.34 -14.90
CA LEU A 12 -16.32 -26.54 -13.77
C LEU A 12 -15.94 -25.12 -14.19
N ALA A 13 -15.23 -24.94 -15.31
CA ALA A 13 -14.92 -23.63 -15.85
C ALA A 13 -16.16 -22.87 -16.33
N LYS A 14 -17.14 -23.59 -16.92
CA LYS A 14 -18.42 -23.00 -17.32
C LYS A 14 -19.22 -22.53 -16.11
N ILE A 15 -19.28 -23.34 -15.05
CA ILE A 15 -19.96 -22.99 -13.79
C ILE A 15 -19.28 -21.77 -13.14
N LEU A 16 -17.95 -21.78 -13.03
CA LEU A 16 -17.20 -20.67 -12.46
C LEU A 16 -17.38 -19.38 -13.26
N ARG A 17 -17.36 -19.45 -14.60
CA ARG A 17 -17.68 -18.29 -15.45
C ARG A 17 -19.13 -17.81 -15.28
N GLY A 18 -20.08 -18.72 -15.14
CA GLY A 18 -21.49 -18.40 -14.87
C GLY A 18 -21.64 -17.66 -13.53
N ILE A 19 -20.99 -18.17 -12.49
CA ILE A 19 -20.96 -17.53 -11.16
C ILE A 19 -20.29 -16.15 -11.24
N ALA A 20 -19.13 -16.05 -11.90
CA ALA A 20 -18.42 -14.79 -12.07
C ALA A 20 -19.22 -13.75 -12.84
N LEU A 21 -19.91 -14.14 -13.90
CA LEU A 21 -20.79 -13.27 -14.67
C LEU A 21 -22.04 -12.85 -13.88
N GLY A 22 -22.64 -13.78 -13.13
CA GLY A 22 -23.75 -13.50 -12.22
C GLY A 22 -23.34 -12.53 -11.12
N TRP A 23 -22.18 -12.76 -10.50
CA TRP A 23 -21.60 -11.87 -9.49
C TRP A 23 -21.31 -10.46 -10.06
N ARG A 24 -20.70 -10.39 -11.25
CA ARG A 24 -20.42 -9.12 -11.92
C ARG A 24 -21.69 -8.34 -12.23
N ARG A 25 -22.76 -9.02 -12.69
CA ARG A 25 -24.08 -8.38 -12.91
C ARG A 25 -24.69 -7.90 -11.61
N ALA A 26 -24.72 -8.73 -10.57
CA ALA A 26 -25.23 -8.37 -9.26
C ALA A 26 -24.44 -7.18 -8.65
N TYR A 27 -23.12 -7.18 -8.83
CA TYR A 27 -22.26 -6.09 -8.40
C TYR A 27 -22.59 -4.76 -9.10
N HIS A 28 -22.70 -4.76 -10.42
CA HIS A 28 -23.01 -3.54 -11.19
C HIS A 28 -24.48 -3.08 -11.07
N SER A 29 -25.40 -3.97 -10.77
CA SER A 29 -26.82 -3.61 -10.56
C SER A 29 -27.15 -3.27 -9.11
N SER A 30 -26.23 -3.49 -8.17
CA SER A 30 -26.46 -3.21 -6.76
C SER A 30 -26.52 -1.72 -6.49
N ALA A 31 -27.65 -1.25 -5.97
CA ALA A 31 -27.81 0.14 -5.52
C ALA A 31 -26.79 0.51 -4.41
N VAL A 32 -26.43 -0.46 -3.56
CA VAL A 32 -25.42 -0.30 -2.49
C VAL A 32 -24.04 -0.07 -3.09
N VAL A 33 -23.66 -0.88 -4.09
CA VAL A 33 -22.37 -0.69 -4.78
C VAL A 33 -22.37 0.61 -5.56
N GLY A 34 -23.47 0.95 -6.24
CA GLY A 34 -23.63 2.23 -6.93
C GLY A 34 -23.53 3.43 -5.98
N PHE A 35 -24.03 3.30 -4.74
CA PHE A 35 -23.90 4.32 -3.72
C PHE A 35 -22.44 4.42 -3.20
N LEU A 36 -21.81 3.29 -2.88
CA LEU A 36 -20.44 3.23 -2.38
C LEU A 36 -19.39 3.63 -3.43
N SER A 37 -19.66 3.37 -4.71
CA SER A 37 -18.77 3.75 -5.81
C SER A 37 -18.95 5.20 -6.29
N ARG A 38 -19.99 5.91 -5.81
CA ARG A 38 -20.13 7.35 -6.10
C ARG A 38 -19.03 8.11 -5.38
N GLU A 39 -18.21 8.77 -6.15
CA GLU A 39 -17.24 9.71 -5.60
C GLU A 39 -17.98 10.84 -4.87
N GLY A 40 -17.89 10.84 -3.55
CA GLY A 40 -18.44 11.91 -2.72
C GLY A 40 -17.75 13.24 -2.99
N VAL A 41 -18.42 14.34 -2.69
CA VAL A 41 -17.84 15.70 -2.81
C VAL A 41 -16.52 15.79 -2.06
N LEU A 42 -16.43 15.16 -0.88
CA LEU A 42 -15.22 15.13 -0.06
C LEU A 42 -14.06 14.38 -0.76
N THR A 43 -14.34 13.27 -1.42
CA THR A 43 -13.33 12.49 -2.15
C THR A 43 -12.79 13.24 -3.36
N ARG A 44 -13.65 14.00 -4.07
CA ARG A 44 -13.23 14.85 -5.20
C ARG A 44 -12.38 16.04 -4.75
N ALA A 45 -12.77 16.67 -3.64
CA ALA A 45 -12.04 17.83 -3.09
C ALA A 45 -10.74 17.44 -2.39
N TRP A 46 -10.57 16.17 -2.02
CA TRP A 46 -9.43 15.68 -1.24
C TRP A 46 -8.07 15.95 -1.91
N PRO A 47 -7.84 15.62 -3.20
CA PRO A 47 -6.54 15.85 -3.85
C PRO A 47 -6.09 17.31 -3.86
N GLU A 48 -7.06 18.24 -3.85
CA GLU A 48 -6.82 19.68 -3.87
C GLU A 48 -6.72 20.28 -2.46
N SER A 49 -7.07 19.51 -1.43
CA SER A 49 -7.10 19.99 -0.06
C SER A 49 -5.70 20.34 0.46
N VAL A 50 -5.62 21.39 1.26
CA VAL A 50 -4.38 21.81 1.93
C VAL A 50 -3.84 20.67 2.81
N LEU A 51 -4.74 19.97 3.52
CA LEU A 51 -4.36 18.86 4.39
C LEU A 51 -3.68 17.72 3.61
N CYS A 52 -4.23 17.32 2.45
CA CYS A 52 -3.63 16.30 1.59
C CYS A 52 -2.23 16.74 1.12
N ARG A 53 -2.07 17.98 0.70
CA ARG A 53 -0.76 18.52 0.26
C ARG A 53 0.26 18.54 1.38
N VAL A 54 -0.13 19.00 2.57
CA VAL A 54 0.77 19.06 3.74
C VAL A 54 1.20 17.66 4.17
N LEU A 55 0.27 16.72 4.29
CA LEU A 55 0.58 15.34 4.67
C LEU A 55 1.46 14.64 3.63
N THR A 56 1.13 14.79 2.33
CA THR A 56 1.97 14.25 1.25
C THR A 56 3.37 14.83 1.28
N PHE A 57 3.51 16.15 1.52
CA PHE A 57 4.80 16.80 1.66
C PHE A 57 5.60 16.24 2.84
N LEU A 58 4.98 16.17 4.04
CA LEU A 58 5.64 15.67 5.25
C LEU A 58 6.17 14.23 5.08
N ILE A 59 5.34 13.33 4.53
CA ILE A 59 5.73 11.94 4.30
C ILE A 59 6.81 11.82 3.21
N SER A 60 6.85 12.76 2.27
CA SER A 60 7.81 12.75 1.16
C SER A 60 9.13 13.44 1.47
N ILE A 61 9.27 14.15 2.59
CA ILE A 61 10.52 14.86 2.97
C ILE A 61 11.74 13.94 2.88
N PRO A 62 11.75 12.73 3.49
CA PRO A 62 12.92 11.85 3.41
C PRO A 62 13.24 11.42 1.97
N THR A 63 12.24 11.16 1.13
CA THR A 63 12.45 10.83 -0.28
C THR A 63 13.11 11.99 -1.02
N ILE A 64 12.67 13.23 -0.78
CA ILE A 64 13.24 14.43 -1.40
C ILE A 64 14.71 14.62 -0.98
N LEU A 65 15.02 14.40 0.29
CA LEU A 65 16.39 14.47 0.80
C LEU A 65 17.28 13.39 0.17
N LEU A 66 16.77 12.15 0.07
CA LEU A 66 17.50 11.06 -0.58
C LEU A 66 17.71 11.29 -2.08
N GLN A 67 16.72 11.86 -2.77
CA GLN A 67 16.89 12.26 -4.19
C GLN A 67 18.01 13.29 -4.37
N LYS A 68 18.07 14.30 -3.49
CA LYS A 68 19.17 15.27 -3.49
C LYS A 68 20.52 14.62 -3.20
N LEU A 69 20.56 13.73 -2.21
CA LEU A 69 21.78 13.01 -1.85
C LEU A 69 22.25 12.14 -3.03
N TYR A 70 21.32 11.43 -3.68
CA TYR A 70 21.60 10.63 -4.85
C TYR A 70 22.11 11.47 -6.02
N SER A 71 21.51 12.62 -6.30
CA SER A 71 21.94 13.50 -7.40
C SER A 71 23.35 14.06 -7.22
N VAL A 72 23.81 14.23 -5.99
CA VAL A 72 25.17 14.69 -5.67
C VAL A 72 26.19 13.55 -5.76
N GLY A 73 25.79 12.32 -5.38
CA GLY A 73 26.68 11.16 -5.29
C GLY A 73 26.41 10.10 -6.35
N GLN A 74 25.78 10.42 -7.46
CA GLN A 74 25.33 9.44 -8.47
C GLN A 74 26.44 8.52 -8.93
N ASP A 75 27.62 9.07 -9.24
CA ASP A 75 28.77 8.30 -9.70
C ASP A 75 29.23 7.25 -8.67
N VAL A 76 29.20 7.61 -7.39
CA VAL A 76 29.59 6.71 -6.30
C VAL A 76 28.57 5.60 -6.13
N PHE A 77 27.28 5.94 -6.21
CA PHE A 77 26.19 4.95 -6.05
C PHE A 77 26.13 3.98 -7.23
N GLU A 78 26.34 4.43 -8.46
CA GLU A 78 26.26 3.57 -9.64
C GLU A 78 27.45 2.59 -9.77
N HIS A 79 28.63 2.96 -9.26
CA HIS A 79 29.81 2.10 -9.24
C HIS A 79 29.87 1.17 -8.03
N SER A 80 29.07 1.40 -6.99
CA SER A 80 29.03 0.58 -5.78
C SER A 80 28.25 -0.72 -6.00
N VAL A 81 28.90 -1.87 -5.74
CA VAL A 81 28.24 -3.19 -5.76
C VAL A 81 27.13 -3.27 -4.71
N PHE A 82 27.35 -2.72 -3.52
CA PHE A 82 26.33 -2.68 -2.45
C PHE A 82 25.11 -1.86 -2.86
N ALA A 83 25.32 -0.72 -3.50
CA ALA A 83 24.20 0.10 -3.98
C ALA A 83 23.39 -0.62 -5.06
N ARG A 84 24.04 -1.34 -5.98
CA ARG A 84 23.35 -2.14 -7.00
C ARG A 84 22.47 -3.23 -6.38
N ILE A 85 22.99 -3.96 -5.39
CA ILE A 85 22.19 -4.98 -4.68
C ILE A 85 21.03 -4.33 -3.94
N ALA A 86 21.28 -3.24 -3.22
CA ALA A 86 20.24 -2.51 -2.50
C ALA A 86 19.12 -2.03 -3.46
N PHE A 87 19.47 -1.48 -4.60
CA PHE A 87 18.50 -1.02 -5.60
C PHE A 87 17.72 -2.17 -6.23
N ALA A 88 18.35 -3.33 -6.49
CA ALA A 88 17.65 -4.51 -6.99
C ALA A 88 16.60 -5.01 -5.99
N VAL A 89 16.91 -4.98 -4.68
CA VAL A 89 15.92 -5.30 -3.64
C VAL A 89 14.80 -4.27 -3.60
N VAL A 90 15.14 -3.00 -3.73
CA VAL A 90 14.20 -1.88 -3.65
C VAL A 90 13.26 -1.83 -4.87
N GLU A 91 13.70 -2.30 -6.04
CA GLU A 91 12.81 -2.46 -7.22
C GLU A 91 11.66 -3.44 -6.95
N GLN A 92 11.82 -4.36 -6.00
CA GLN A 92 10.78 -5.28 -5.55
C GLN A 92 9.94 -4.73 -4.39
N THR A 93 10.01 -3.43 -4.10
CA THR A 93 9.26 -2.81 -2.99
C THR A 93 7.79 -3.18 -2.96
N PRO A 94 7.01 -3.14 -4.07
CA PRO A 94 5.60 -3.50 -4.01
C PRO A 94 5.37 -4.93 -3.51
N LEU A 95 6.19 -5.87 -3.98
CA LEU A 95 6.09 -7.27 -3.59
C LEU A 95 6.49 -7.48 -2.12
N ALA A 96 7.58 -6.84 -1.69
CA ALA A 96 8.04 -6.93 -0.31
C ALA A 96 7.02 -6.33 0.69
N VAL A 97 6.41 -5.20 0.34
CA VAL A 97 5.36 -4.58 1.16
C VAL A 97 4.10 -5.44 1.19
N ALA A 98 3.72 -6.07 0.07
CA ALA A 98 2.61 -7.03 0.03
C ALA A 98 2.89 -8.23 0.95
N TRP A 99 4.10 -8.78 0.94
CA TRP A 99 4.50 -9.84 1.87
C TRP A 99 4.45 -9.41 3.33
N ILE A 100 4.94 -8.21 3.66
CA ILE A 100 4.84 -7.68 5.02
C ILE A 100 3.38 -7.60 5.43
N MET A 101 2.50 -7.12 4.57
CA MET A 101 1.06 -7.03 4.83
C MET A 101 0.43 -8.41 5.06
N VAL A 102 0.78 -9.42 4.25
CA VAL A 102 0.31 -10.80 4.42
C VAL A 102 0.80 -11.38 5.75
N LEU A 103 2.07 -11.17 6.10
CA LEU A 103 2.62 -11.61 7.39
C LEU A 103 1.90 -10.94 8.57
N PHE A 104 1.58 -9.66 8.46
CA PHE A 104 0.82 -8.94 9.47
C PHE A 104 -0.60 -9.49 9.64
N LEU A 105 -1.26 -9.89 8.56
CA LEU A 105 -2.59 -10.49 8.60
C LEU A 105 -2.57 -11.95 9.07
N ALA A 106 -1.50 -12.69 8.79
CA ALA A 106 -1.38 -14.10 9.13
C ALA A 106 -0.93 -14.34 10.59
N LEU A 107 -0.26 -13.38 11.22
CA LEU A 107 0.21 -13.52 12.60
C LEU A 107 -0.95 -13.38 13.59
N PRO A 108 -1.17 -14.40 14.46
CA PRO A 108 -2.20 -14.30 15.50
C PRO A 108 -1.92 -13.12 16.43
N PHE A 109 -2.96 -12.36 16.73
CA PHE A 109 -2.85 -11.16 17.57
C PHE A 109 -2.25 -11.44 18.96
N GLU A 110 -2.48 -12.61 19.52
CA GLU A 110 -1.92 -13.05 20.82
C GLU A 110 -0.39 -13.09 20.83
N ARG A 111 0.22 -13.39 19.68
CA ARG A 111 1.69 -13.43 19.52
C ARG A 111 2.27 -12.11 19.06
N TRP A 112 1.43 -11.10 18.84
CA TRP A 112 1.85 -9.82 18.32
C TRP A 112 2.62 -9.00 19.35
N ASN A 113 3.82 -8.58 19.00
CA ASN A 113 4.63 -7.67 19.81
C ASN A 113 4.75 -6.29 19.11
N ASN A 114 4.80 -5.22 19.89
CA ASN A 114 5.04 -3.87 19.38
C ASN A 114 6.32 -3.78 18.53
N ALA A 115 7.35 -4.57 18.87
CA ALA A 115 8.59 -4.61 18.10
C ALA A 115 8.36 -5.03 16.63
N TYR A 116 7.43 -5.94 16.37
CA TYR A 116 7.10 -6.35 14.98
C TYR A 116 6.42 -5.23 14.21
N SER A 117 5.52 -4.48 14.86
CA SER A 117 4.88 -3.31 14.25
C SER A 117 5.92 -2.22 13.94
N PHE A 118 6.81 -1.91 14.88
CA PHE A 118 7.88 -0.93 14.63
C PHE A 118 8.84 -1.39 13.53
N ALA A 119 9.24 -2.65 13.53
CA ALA A 119 10.13 -3.18 12.50
C ALA A 119 9.46 -3.16 11.11
N GLY A 120 8.21 -3.60 11.03
CA GLY A 120 7.45 -3.56 9.78
C GLY A 120 7.23 -2.13 9.27
N PHE A 121 6.88 -1.21 10.17
CA PHE A 121 6.71 0.21 9.87
C PHE A 121 8.02 0.83 9.34
N ALA A 122 9.12 0.64 10.07
CA ALA A 122 10.43 1.17 9.67
C ALA A 122 10.89 0.58 8.33
N LEU A 123 10.74 -0.73 8.15
CA LEU A 123 11.12 -1.41 6.90
C LEU A 123 10.31 -0.89 5.71
N CYS A 124 8.99 -0.75 5.86
CA CYS A 124 8.13 -0.20 4.81
C CYS A 124 8.54 1.22 4.42
N PHE A 125 8.79 2.09 5.40
CA PHE A 125 9.25 3.45 5.12
C PHE A 125 10.60 3.48 4.43
N VAL A 126 11.58 2.76 4.95
CA VAL A 126 12.92 2.69 4.37
C VAL A 126 12.84 2.22 2.92
N MET A 127 12.12 1.14 2.65
CA MET A 127 11.95 0.63 1.28
C MET A 127 11.28 1.65 0.36
N ALA A 128 10.21 2.31 0.83
CA ALA A 128 9.51 3.31 0.03
C ALA A 128 10.38 4.54 -0.28
N TRP A 129 11.15 5.01 0.69
CA TRP A 129 12.05 6.14 0.50
C TRP A 129 13.18 5.81 -0.48
N PHE A 130 13.79 4.63 -0.35
CA PHE A 130 14.84 4.19 -1.26
C PHE A 130 14.29 3.89 -2.67
N ALA A 131 13.05 3.37 -2.79
CA ALA A 131 12.39 3.19 -4.08
C ALA A 131 12.21 4.52 -4.83
N GLY A 132 11.92 5.60 -4.09
CA GLY A 132 11.80 6.93 -4.64
C GLY A 132 13.13 7.63 -4.94
N MET A 133 14.24 7.16 -4.39
CA MET A 133 15.55 7.82 -4.46
C MET A 133 16.05 8.01 -5.92
N ARG A 134 15.88 7.00 -6.78
CA ARG A 134 16.30 7.03 -8.19
C ARG A 134 15.27 7.65 -9.13
N LYS A 135 14.07 7.92 -8.66
CA LYS A 135 12.96 8.42 -9.47
C LYS A 135 12.76 9.91 -9.21
N PRO A 136 13.24 10.80 -10.08
CA PRO A 136 13.04 12.23 -9.90
C PRO A 136 11.55 12.57 -9.89
N GLY A 137 11.11 13.31 -8.88
CA GLY A 137 9.71 13.67 -8.72
C GLY A 137 8.81 12.63 -8.06
N PHE A 138 9.30 11.42 -7.74
CA PHE A 138 8.54 10.45 -6.98
C PHE A 138 8.20 11.01 -5.59
N ARG A 139 6.95 10.82 -5.20
CA ARG A 139 6.45 11.16 -3.86
C ARG A 139 5.46 10.10 -3.43
N LEU A 140 5.42 9.82 -2.14
CA LEU A 140 4.35 9.02 -1.56
C LEU A 140 3.05 9.84 -1.61
N ASP A 141 2.14 9.47 -2.50
CA ASP A 141 0.97 10.28 -2.78
C ASP A 141 -0.26 9.78 -2.02
N LEU A 142 -0.83 10.67 -1.20
CA LEU A 142 -2.06 10.42 -0.45
C LEU A 142 -3.33 10.73 -1.25
N LYS A 143 -3.22 11.26 -2.47
CA LYS A 143 -4.39 11.61 -3.29
C LYS A 143 -5.28 10.40 -3.57
N PHE A 144 -4.66 9.24 -3.81
CA PHE A 144 -5.37 8.00 -4.12
C PHE A 144 -5.95 7.27 -2.90
N VAL A 145 -5.46 7.62 -1.70
CA VAL A 145 -5.85 6.92 -0.46
C VAL A 145 -7.20 7.39 0.06
N GLY A 146 -7.62 8.58 -0.34
CA GLY A 146 -8.88 9.17 0.05
C GLY A 146 -8.91 9.75 1.47
N PRO A 147 -9.84 10.67 1.72
CA PRO A 147 -9.95 11.38 3.00
C PRO A 147 -10.35 10.45 4.15
N TRP A 148 -11.08 9.39 3.84
CA TRP A 148 -11.61 8.47 4.84
C TRP A 148 -10.53 7.67 5.57
N LEU A 149 -9.46 7.26 4.87
CA LEU A 149 -8.35 6.56 5.49
C LEU A 149 -7.59 7.49 6.44
N VAL A 150 -7.39 8.76 6.04
CA VAL A 150 -6.74 9.76 6.90
C VAL A 150 -7.62 10.10 8.10
N ALA A 151 -8.93 10.24 7.92
CA ALA A 151 -9.87 10.44 9.01
C ALA A 151 -9.86 9.26 9.98
N PHE A 152 -9.86 8.02 9.47
CA PHE A 152 -9.76 6.81 10.28
C PHE A 152 -8.45 6.75 11.07
N ALA A 153 -7.32 7.06 10.44
CA ALA A 153 -6.02 7.17 11.11
C ALA A 153 -6.04 8.22 12.22
N GLY A 154 -6.59 9.39 11.95
CA GLY A 154 -6.77 10.47 12.93
C GLY A 154 -7.65 10.07 14.11
N MET A 155 -8.79 9.42 13.85
CA MET A 155 -9.68 8.89 14.89
C MET A 155 -8.98 7.83 15.76
N THR A 156 -8.25 6.91 15.13
CA THR A 156 -7.51 5.85 15.84
C THR A 156 -6.42 6.45 16.73
N PHE A 157 -5.73 7.47 16.22
CA PHE A 157 -4.72 8.19 16.97
C PHE A 157 -5.32 8.97 18.15
N ALA A 158 -6.46 9.64 17.96
CA ALA A 158 -7.16 10.38 19.01
C ALA A 158 -7.77 9.45 20.07
N ALA A 159 -8.24 8.27 19.69
CA ALA A 159 -8.84 7.30 20.60
C ALA A 159 -7.80 6.63 21.53
N TRP A 160 -6.55 6.55 21.13
CA TRP A 160 -5.49 5.92 21.93
C TRP A 160 -5.37 6.50 23.36
N PRO A 161 -5.13 7.81 23.56
CA PRO A 161 -4.97 8.35 24.92
C PRO A 161 -6.27 8.31 25.75
N LEU A 162 -7.43 8.21 25.10
CA LEU A 162 -8.75 8.14 25.75
C LEU A 162 -9.16 6.71 26.12
N SER A 163 -8.34 5.71 25.77
CA SER A 163 -8.64 4.30 26.00
C SER A 163 -8.46 3.92 27.48
N ALA A 164 -9.34 3.04 27.98
CA ALA A 164 -9.20 2.43 29.29
C ALA A 164 -7.94 1.53 29.42
N TYR A 165 -7.40 1.05 28.27
CA TYR A 165 -6.20 0.22 28.20
C TYR A 165 -5.20 0.80 27.21
N PRO A 166 -4.45 1.87 27.56
CA PRO A 166 -3.60 2.60 26.61
C PRO A 166 -2.51 1.74 25.95
N SER A 167 -1.92 0.79 26.69
CA SER A 167 -0.88 -0.10 26.15
C SER A 167 -1.41 -1.05 25.07
N LEU A 168 -2.61 -1.58 25.26
CA LEU A 168 -3.26 -2.44 24.28
C LEU A 168 -3.72 -1.63 23.06
N SER A 169 -4.32 -0.47 23.32
CA SER A 169 -4.75 0.45 22.25
C SER A 169 -3.59 0.96 21.42
N PHE A 170 -2.43 1.20 22.02
CA PHE A 170 -1.20 1.56 21.31
C PHE A 170 -0.72 0.44 20.37
N ARG A 171 -0.84 -0.82 20.80
CA ARG A 171 -0.52 -1.97 19.95
C ARG A 171 -1.40 -2.01 18.70
N PHE A 172 -2.71 -1.83 18.86
CA PHE A 172 -3.64 -1.77 17.75
C PHE A 172 -3.40 -0.56 16.85
N LEU A 173 -3.11 0.60 17.44
CA LEU A 173 -2.77 1.80 16.70
C LEU A 173 -1.58 1.56 15.75
N LEU A 174 -0.47 1.01 16.28
CA LEU A 174 0.71 0.70 15.47
C LEU A 174 0.40 -0.30 14.36
N TYR A 175 -0.38 -1.34 14.67
CA TYR A 175 -0.81 -2.32 13.69
C TYR A 175 -1.59 -1.66 12.54
N TYR A 176 -2.63 -0.89 12.84
CA TYR A 176 -3.46 -0.22 11.83
C TYR A 176 -2.67 0.80 11.02
N ILE A 177 -1.84 1.62 11.67
CA ILE A 177 -1.01 2.60 10.97
C ILE A 177 -0.04 1.90 10.02
N THR A 178 0.57 0.77 10.42
CA THR A 178 1.45 0.01 9.55
C THR A 178 0.69 -0.55 8.34
N CYS A 179 -0.49 -1.13 8.53
CA CYS A 179 -1.32 -1.61 7.42
C CYS A 179 -1.71 -0.48 6.45
N MET A 180 -2.10 0.69 6.98
CA MET A 180 -2.43 1.86 6.17
C MET A 180 -1.22 2.36 5.38
N LEU A 181 -0.04 2.38 6.01
CA LEU A 181 1.20 2.74 5.35
C LEU A 181 1.53 1.78 4.22
N CYS A 182 1.36 0.47 4.42
CA CYS A 182 1.53 -0.52 3.35
C CYS A 182 0.63 -0.21 2.15
N VAL A 183 -0.64 0.14 2.39
CA VAL A 183 -1.57 0.52 1.30
C VAL A 183 -1.07 1.77 0.57
N VAL A 184 -0.65 2.81 1.29
CA VAL A 184 -0.12 4.05 0.69
C VAL A 184 1.11 3.74 -0.19
N ILE A 185 2.02 2.91 0.31
CA ILE A 185 3.23 2.52 -0.42
C ILE A 185 2.87 1.72 -1.67
N LEU A 186 2.00 0.72 -1.55
CA LEU A 186 1.56 -0.10 -2.68
C LEU A 186 0.95 0.76 -3.79
N VAL A 187 0.01 1.65 -3.43
CA VAL A 187 -0.63 2.55 -4.39
C VAL A 187 0.36 3.52 -5.03
N SER A 188 1.37 3.97 -4.27
CA SER A 188 2.38 4.93 -4.78
C SER A 188 3.49 4.27 -5.60
N THR A 189 3.76 2.97 -5.41
CA THR A 189 4.91 2.27 -6.04
C THR A 189 4.52 1.37 -7.21
N VAL A 190 3.26 0.97 -7.33
CA VAL A 190 2.76 0.18 -8.47
C VAL A 190 2.54 1.11 -9.66
N GLU A 191 3.42 1.02 -10.66
CA GLU A 191 3.39 1.89 -11.84
C GLU A 191 2.93 1.16 -13.10
N SER A 192 2.99 -0.17 -13.12
CA SER A 192 2.66 -0.95 -14.31
C SER A 192 1.59 -2.01 -14.04
N ARG A 193 0.83 -2.30 -15.11
CA ARG A 193 -0.15 -3.39 -15.10
C ARG A 193 0.49 -4.75 -14.80
N GLU A 194 1.70 -4.97 -15.29
CA GLU A 194 2.43 -6.22 -15.03
C GLU A 194 2.80 -6.39 -13.55
N GLN A 195 3.18 -5.31 -12.86
CA GLN A 195 3.43 -5.33 -11.42
C GLN A 195 2.14 -5.63 -10.66
N LEU A 196 1.02 -5.04 -11.07
CA LEU A 196 -0.29 -5.32 -10.48
C LEU A 196 -0.70 -6.79 -10.69
N GLU A 197 -0.51 -7.33 -11.89
CA GLU A 197 -0.81 -8.73 -12.20
C GLU A 197 0.07 -9.68 -11.38
N ARG A 198 1.35 -9.38 -11.19
CA ARG A 198 2.24 -10.15 -10.29
C ARG A 198 1.77 -10.11 -8.85
N LEU A 199 1.30 -8.98 -8.35
CA LEU A 199 0.75 -8.86 -6.99
C LEU A 199 -0.56 -9.62 -6.82
N LEU A 200 -1.39 -9.71 -7.86
CA LEU A 200 -2.66 -10.45 -7.82
C LEU A 200 -2.50 -11.96 -7.99
N CYS A 201 -1.38 -12.41 -8.57
CA CYS A 201 -1.03 -13.83 -8.71
C CYS A 201 -0.37 -14.41 -7.44
N PHE A 202 -0.15 -13.60 -6.43
CA PHE A 202 0.39 -13.91 -5.12
C PHE A 202 -0.71 -14.26 -4.14
#